data_033411b7e72d27dd224aec3994bffffa
#
_entry.id   033411b7e72d27dd224aec3994bffffa
#
_cell.length_a   1.000
_cell.length_b   1.000
_cell.length_c   1.000
_cell.angle_alpha   90.00
_cell.angle_beta   90.00
_cell.angle_gamma   90.00
#
_symmetry.space_group_name_H-M   'P 1'
#
loop_
_entity.id
_entity.type
_entity.pdbx_description
1 polymer ?
#
loop_
_entity_poly.entity_id
_entity_poly.type
_entity_poly.pdbx_seq_one_letter_code
_entity_poly.pdbx_strand_id
1 'polypeptide(L)'
;PRPVIALLSGTVDMAFLKPAFEAACPGIDLRLLPDLGPLHQIEAAACWQPPAGLLATLPQLKLVQSLAAGIDHLTGDPTLPQQVPLCRIVDPEMASGMAAYVAWAVVHQQRHMGRYLQQASQSLWKVQPVQPTNQHRVGIAGLGTLGQTCATVLQALGYAVRGWRRSAGGAVPDGVALFVRI
;
A
#
# COMPACT_ATOMS: atom_id res chain seq x y z
N PRO A 1 -29.98 15.71 6.85
CA PRO A 1 -29.36 15.81 5.53
C PRO A 1 -28.40 14.63 5.37
N ARG A 2 -28.42 14.00 4.18
CA ARG A 2 -27.48 12.92 3.86
C ARG A 2 -26.13 13.55 3.50
N PRO A 3 -25.00 12.96 3.89
CA PRO A 3 -23.71 13.48 3.50
C PRO A 3 -23.51 13.33 1.97
N VAL A 4 -22.93 14.33 1.36
CA VAL A 4 -22.55 14.30 -0.05
C VAL A 4 -21.07 13.92 -0.11
N ILE A 5 -20.77 12.82 -0.79
CA ILE A 5 -19.41 12.28 -0.93
C ILE A 5 -18.99 12.31 -2.39
N ALA A 6 -17.81 12.84 -2.67
CA ALA A 6 -17.22 12.79 -3.99
C ALA A 6 -16.25 11.60 -4.11
N LEU A 7 -16.39 10.80 -5.17
CA LEU A 7 -15.38 9.84 -5.62
C LEU A 7 -14.51 10.51 -6.67
N LEU A 8 -13.24 10.75 -6.33
CA LEU A 8 -12.34 11.54 -7.14
C LEU A 8 -11.15 10.73 -7.66
N SER A 9 -11.03 10.65 -8.97
CA SER A 9 -9.85 10.15 -9.65
C SER A 9 -9.61 10.88 -10.96
N GLY A 10 -8.36 11.23 -11.24
CA GLY A 10 -7.93 11.78 -12.52
C GLY A 10 -7.46 10.71 -13.52
N THR A 11 -7.40 9.44 -13.11
CA THR A 11 -6.77 8.36 -13.87
C THR A 11 -7.68 7.16 -14.14
N VAL A 12 -8.70 6.96 -13.31
CA VAL A 12 -9.61 5.80 -13.37
C VAL A 12 -11.04 6.26 -13.21
N ASP A 13 -11.96 5.71 -14.01
CA ASP A 13 -13.40 5.87 -13.76
C ASP A 13 -13.77 5.08 -12.49
N MET A 14 -14.23 5.80 -11.47
CA MET A 14 -14.58 5.23 -10.17
C MET A 14 -16.02 4.71 -10.08
N ALA A 15 -16.78 4.72 -11.19
CA ALA A 15 -18.18 4.30 -11.20
C ALA A 15 -18.39 2.85 -10.71
N PHE A 16 -17.39 1.98 -10.87
CA PHE A 16 -17.44 0.60 -10.41
C PHE A 16 -17.57 0.46 -8.88
N LEU A 17 -17.24 1.49 -8.10
CA LEU A 17 -17.38 1.51 -6.63
C LEU A 17 -18.79 1.89 -6.17
N LYS A 18 -19.61 2.51 -7.03
CA LYS A 18 -20.97 2.95 -6.63
C LYS A 18 -21.78 1.87 -5.93
N PRO A 19 -21.89 0.64 -6.47
CA PRO A 19 -22.70 -0.40 -5.82
C PRO A 19 -22.22 -0.74 -4.40
N ALA A 20 -20.90 -0.72 -4.17
CA ALA A 20 -20.33 -0.99 -2.84
C ALA A 20 -20.66 0.13 -1.83
N PHE A 21 -20.56 1.39 -2.27
CA PHE A 21 -20.96 2.53 -1.43
C PHE A 21 -22.45 2.54 -1.12
N GLU A 22 -23.30 2.28 -2.11
CA GLU A 22 -24.75 2.22 -1.94
C GLU A 22 -25.18 1.07 -1.03
N ALA A 23 -24.51 -0.08 -1.14
CA ALA A 23 -24.77 -1.22 -0.25
C ALA A 23 -24.35 -0.92 1.21
N ALA A 24 -23.20 -0.25 1.40
CA ALA A 24 -22.70 0.11 2.72
C ALA A 24 -23.49 1.24 3.36
N CYS A 25 -23.98 2.19 2.57
CA CYS A 25 -24.72 3.35 3.03
C CYS A 25 -25.90 3.66 2.08
N PRO A 26 -27.05 2.97 2.25
CA PRO A 26 -28.20 3.16 1.37
C PRO A 26 -28.69 4.63 1.34
N GLY A 27 -28.78 5.16 0.12
CA GLY A 27 -29.21 6.53 -0.13
C GLY A 27 -28.16 7.59 0.10
N ILE A 28 -26.89 7.23 0.09
CA ILE A 28 -25.77 8.18 0.02
C ILE A 28 -25.86 9.01 -1.26
N ASP A 29 -25.56 10.30 -1.19
CA ASP A 29 -25.37 11.15 -2.36
C ASP A 29 -23.88 11.03 -2.81
N LEU A 30 -23.66 10.17 -3.80
CA LEU A 30 -22.33 9.86 -4.31
C LEU A 30 -22.10 10.52 -5.66
N ARG A 31 -21.15 11.44 -5.74
CA ARG A 31 -20.82 12.21 -6.94
C ARG A 31 -19.48 11.83 -7.52
N LEU A 32 -19.40 11.77 -8.84
CA LEU A 32 -18.21 11.34 -9.56
C LEU A 32 -17.82 12.41 -10.60
N LEU A 33 -16.52 12.46 -10.91
CA LEU A 33 -16.07 13.23 -12.07
C LEU A 33 -16.68 12.64 -13.36
N PRO A 34 -17.00 13.49 -14.34
CA PRO A 34 -16.80 14.94 -14.39
C PRO A 34 -17.91 15.76 -13.69
N ASP A 35 -19.06 15.15 -13.33
CA ASP A 35 -20.20 15.88 -12.76
C ASP A 35 -20.25 15.73 -11.24
N LEU A 36 -19.74 16.76 -10.55
CA LEU A 36 -19.75 16.84 -9.09
C LEU A 36 -20.95 17.67 -8.56
N GLY A 37 -21.75 18.27 -9.44
CA GLY A 37 -22.80 19.17 -9.05
C GLY A 37 -22.29 20.36 -8.21
N PRO A 38 -23.11 20.93 -7.33
CA PRO A 38 -22.70 22.06 -6.50
C PRO A 38 -21.60 21.70 -5.50
N LEU A 39 -20.40 22.23 -5.69
CA LEU A 39 -19.21 21.90 -4.89
C LEU A 39 -19.35 22.23 -3.40
N HIS A 40 -20.15 23.25 -3.06
CA HIS A 40 -20.42 23.63 -1.67
C HIS A 40 -21.26 22.61 -0.87
N GLN A 41 -21.77 21.55 -1.51
CA GLN A 41 -22.49 20.49 -0.85
C GLN A 41 -21.60 19.29 -0.50
N ILE A 42 -20.40 19.19 -1.09
CA ILE A 42 -19.51 18.04 -0.90
C ILE A 42 -18.85 18.17 0.48
N GLU A 43 -19.09 17.17 1.34
CA GLU A 43 -18.56 17.14 2.70
C GLU A 43 -17.39 16.18 2.88
N ALA A 44 -17.27 15.17 2.03
CA ALA A 44 -16.16 14.23 2.05
C ALA A 44 -15.72 13.86 0.64
N ALA A 45 -14.44 13.50 0.51
CA ALA A 45 -13.87 13.04 -0.75
C ALA A 45 -13.12 11.71 -0.55
N ALA A 46 -13.49 10.69 -1.32
CA ALA A 46 -12.78 9.43 -1.43
C ALA A 46 -11.94 9.45 -2.71
N CYS A 47 -10.62 9.35 -2.58
CA CYS A 47 -9.68 9.77 -3.59
C CYS A 47 -8.70 8.67 -4.03
N TRP A 48 -8.52 8.53 -5.34
CA TRP A 48 -7.41 7.85 -5.96
C TRP A 48 -6.80 8.74 -7.04
N GLN A 49 -5.63 9.35 -6.79
CA GLN A 49 -4.99 10.30 -7.71
C GLN A 49 -5.98 11.36 -8.24
N PRO A 50 -6.61 12.18 -7.37
CA PRO A 50 -7.52 13.21 -7.80
C PRO A 50 -6.78 14.28 -8.61
N PRO A 51 -7.48 15.04 -9.47
CA PRO A 51 -6.87 16.20 -10.13
C PRO A 51 -6.29 17.17 -9.10
N ALA A 52 -5.07 17.66 -9.37
CA ALA A 52 -4.40 18.62 -8.49
C ALA A 52 -5.24 19.89 -8.34
N GLY A 53 -5.28 20.43 -7.12
CA GLY A 53 -6.04 21.64 -6.79
C GLY A 53 -7.53 21.41 -6.54
N LEU A 54 -8.10 20.27 -6.95
CA LEU A 54 -9.55 20.04 -6.85
C LEU A 54 -10.05 20.06 -5.41
N LEU A 55 -9.33 19.42 -4.49
CA LEU A 55 -9.73 19.35 -3.07
C LEU A 55 -9.79 20.75 -2.41
N ALA A 56 -8.96 21.67 -2.84
CA ALA A 56 -8.97 23.04 -2.35
C ALA A 56 -10.21 23.84 -2.80
N THR A 57 -10.92 23.39 -3.83
CA THR A 57 -12.14 24.05 -4.32
C THR A 57 -13.41 23.62 -3.60
N LEU A 58 -13.31 22.70 -2.63
CA LEU A 58 -14.45 22.15 -1.90
C LEU A 58 -14.62 22.85 -0.53
N PRO A 59 -15.48 23.87 -0.42
CA PRO A 59 -15.49 24.75 0.74
C PRO A 59 -16.07 24.11 2.01
N GLN A 60 -16.81 23.02 1.89
CA GLN A 60 -17.42 22.29 3.00
C GLN A 60 -16.73 20.95 3.29
N LEU A 61 -15.54 20.73 2.71
CA LEU A 61 -14.81 19.47 2.87
C LEU A 61 -14.39 19.24 4.33
N LYS A 62 -14.83 18.14 4.91
CA LYS A 62 -14.59 17.73 6.32
C LYS A 62 -13.69 16.52 6.44
N LEU A 63 -13.54 15.73 5.35
CA LEU A 63 -12.76 14.50 5.33
C LEU A 63 -12.21 14.23 3.94
N VAL A 64 -10.93 13.87 3.89
CA VAL A 64 -10.31 13.26 2.70
C VAL A 64 -9.93 11.83 3.03
N GLN A 65 -10.45 10.86 2.27
CA GLN A 65 -10.13 9.45 2.40
C GLN A 65 -9.32 8.99 1.18
N SER A 66 -8.08 8.56 1.40
CA SER A 66 -7.35 7.82 0.37
C SER A 66 -8.00 6.45 0.16
N LEU A 67 -8.26 6.08 -1.09
CA LEU A 67 -8.70 4.73 -1.48
C LEU A 67 -7.52 3.75 -1.62
N ALA A 68 -6.38 4.10 -1.04
CA ALA A 68 -5.17 3.28 -0.97
C ALA A 68 -4.59 3.26 0.44
N ALA A 69 -3.64 2.35 0.66
CA ALA A 69 -2.82 2.33 1.87
C ALA A 69 -1.79 3.47 1.91
N GLY A 70 -1.34 3.94 0.75
CA GLY A 70 -0.47 5.12 0.60
C GLY A 70 -1.28 6.42 0.50
N ILE A 71 -0.63 7.53 0.81
CA ILE A 71 -1.20 8.89 0.70
C ILE A 71 -0.37 9.81 -0.18
N ASP A 72 0.71 9.33 -0.79
CA ASP A 72 1.65 10.14 -1.58
C ASP A 72 0.97 10.85 -2.75
N HIS A 73 -0.04 10.21 -3.34
CA HIS A 73 -0.86 10.76 -4.42
C HIS A 73 -1.78 11.93 -3.97
N LEU A 74 -1.88 12.17 -2.66
CA LEU A 74 -2.61 13.30 -2.07
C LEU A 74 -1.64 14.32 -1.50
N THR A 75 -0.64 13.88 -0.74
CA THR A 75 0.34 14.76 -0.08
C THR A 75 1.32 15.42 -1.05
N GLY A 76 1.40 14.94 -2.29
CA GLY A 76 2.13 15.58 -3.37
C GLY A 76 1.45 16.85 -3.92
N ASP A 77 0.18 17.08 -3.63
CA ASP A 77 -0.54 18.30 -4.00
C ASP A 77 -0.29 19.41 -2.96
N PRO A 78 0.41 20.51 -3.31
CA PRO A 78 0.69 21.60 -2.38
C PRO A 78 -0.57 22.35 -1.94
N THR A 79 -1.68 22.17 -2.64
CA THR A 79 -2.97 22.82 -2.33
C THR A 79 -3.86 21.99 -1.42
N LEU A 80 -3.42 20.79 -1.01
CA LEU A 80 -4.19 19.92 -0.11
C LEU A 80 -4.57 20.67 1.18
N PRO A 81 -5.87 20.76 1.53
CA PRO A 81 -6.31 21.47 2.71
C PRO A 81 -5.76 20.85 4.01
N GLN A 82 -4.81 21.52 4.66
CA GLN A 82 -4.08 21.01 5.83
C GLN A 82 -4.97 20.86 7.08
N GLN A 83 -6.07 21.60 7.17
CA GLN A 83 -7.02 21.57 8.28
C GLN A 83 -8.03 20.42 8.16
N VAL A 84 -8.11 19.76 7.00
CA VAL A 84 -9.05 18.65 6.77
C VAL A 84 -8.36 17.33 7.10
N PRO A 85 -8.97 16.48 7.95
CA PRO A 85 -8.43 15.16 8.25
C PRO A 85 -8.20 14.34 6.99
N LEU A 86 -7.00 13.75 6.87
CA LEU A 86 -6.63 12.83 5.81
C LEU A 86 -6.53 11.42 6.39
N CYS A 87 -7.38 10.53 5.89
CA CYS A 87 -7.42 9.11 6.24
C CYS A 87 -6.93 8.23 5.10
N ARG A 88 -6.53 7.00 5.43
CA ARG A 88 -6.09 5.99 4.47
C ARG A 88 -6.68 4.62 4.79
N ILE A 89 -6.60 3.70 3.84
CA ILE A 89 -6.96 2.30 4.09
C ILE A 89 -5.85 1.64 4.93
N VAL A 90 -6.25 0.96 6.00
CA VAL A 90 -5.41 0.06 6.80
C VAL A 90 -6.05 -1.32 6.75
N ASP A 91 -5.46 -2.21 5.97
CA ASP A 91 -5.96 -3.55 5.75
C ASP A 91 -4.91 -4.57 6.21
N PRO A 92 -5.18 -5.36 7.27
CA PRO A 92 -4.28 -6.40 7.75
C PRO A 92 -4.06 -7.52 6.72
N GLU A 93 -5.06 -7.85 5.90
CA GLU A 93 -4.95 -8.90 4.88
C GLU A 93 -3.98 -8.49 3.77
N MET A 94 -3.95 -7.21 3.42
CA MET A 94 -2.96 -6.68 2.48
C MET A 94 -1.53 -6.85 3.02
N ALA A 95 -1.30 -6.64 4.31
CA ALA A 95 0.01 -6.85 4.93
C ALA A 95 0.42 -8.32 4.88
N SER A 96 -0.51 -9.24 5.15
CA SER A 96 -0.30 -10.68 5.07
C SER A 96 -0.02 -11.14 3.62
N GLY A 97 -0.82 -10.67 2.67
CA GLY A 97 -0.64 -10.96 1.25
C GLY A 97 0.71 -10.46 0.71
N MET A 98 1.12 -9.25 1.12
CA MET A 98 2.44 -8.71 0.77
C MET A 98 3.58 -9.54 1.37
N ALA A 99 3.45 -9.99 2.62
CA ALA A 99 4.46 -10.84 3.25
C ALA A 99 4.60 -12.19 2.52
N ALA A 100 3.50 -12.80 2.09
CA ALA A 100 3.52 -14.03 1.28
C ALA A 100 4.21 -13.80 -0.07
N TYR A 101 3.90 -12.70 -0.75
CA TYR A 101 4.56 -12.31 -2.01
C TYR A 101 6.07 -12.12 -1.84
N VAL A 102 6.49 -11.41 -0.79
CA VAL A 102 7.91 -11.18 -0.48
C VAL A 102 8.61 -12.50 -0.14
N ALA A 103 7.98 -13.38 0.66
CA ALA A 103 8.52 -14.69 0.97
C ALA A 103 8.73 -15.52 -0.30
N TRP A 104 7.73 -15.56 -1.19
CA TRP A 104 7.88 -16.21 -2.50
C TRP A 104 9.06 -15.65 -3.29
N ALA A 105 9.18 -14.32 -3.39
CA ALA A 105 10.26 -13.68 -4.15
C ALA A 105 11.65 -14.03 -3.59
N VAL A 106 11.82 -14.03 -2.27
CA VAL A 106 13.08 -14.39 -1.60
C VAL A 106 13.42 -15.86 -1.84
N VAL A 107 12.45 -16.78 -1.66
CA VAL A 107 12.64 -18.22 -1.92
C VAL A 107 12.96 -18.45 -3.40
N HIS A 108 12.23 -17.80 -4.31
CA HIS A 108 12.44 -17.89 -5.75
C HIS A 108 13.88 -17.51 -6.12
N GLN A 109 14.38 -16.41 -5.55
CA GLN A 109 15.74 -15.94 -5.80
C GLN A 109 16.79 -16.87 -5.18
N GLN A 110 16.66 -17.22 -3.89
CA GLN A 110 17.60 -18.10 -3.19
C GLN A 110 17.71 -19.48 -3.82
N ARG A 111 16.59 -20.03 -4.29
CA ARG A 111 16.51 -21.35 -4.91
C ARG A 111 16.83 -21.35 -6.40
N HIS A 112 17.21 -20.22 -7.00
CA HIS A 112 17.50 -20.06 -8.43
C HIS A 112 16.36 -20.51 -9.36
N MET A 113 15.09 -20.32 -8.93
CA MET A 113 13.93 -20.83 -9.66
C MET A 113 13.85 -20.31 -11.10
N GLY A 114 14.21 -19.04 -11.33
CA GLY A 114 14.26 -18.47 -12.68
C GLY A 114 15.22 -19.23 -13.62
N ARG A 115 16.38 -19.67 -13.09
CA ARG A 115 17.33 -20.51 -13.85
C ARG A 115 16.76 -21.90 -14.13
N TYR A 116 16.10 -22.50 -13.15
CA TYR A 116 15.48 -23.82 -13.36
C TYR A 116 14.35 -23.77 -14.38
N LEU A 117 13.55 -22.72 -14.39
CA LEU A 117 12.50 -22.52 -15.40
C LEU A 117 13.11 -22.40 -16.80
N GLN A 118 14.19 -21.62 -16.95
CA GLN A 118 14.91 -21.52 -18.23
C GLN A 118 15.53 -22.85 -18.66
N GLN A 119 16.17 -23.58 -17.73
CA GLN A 119 16.75 -24.89 -18.01
C GLN A 119 15.68 -25.90 -18.41
N ALA A 120 14.51 -25.89 -17.74
CA ALA A 120 13.39 -26.77 -18.09
C ALA A 120 12.91 -26.53 -19.53
N SER A 121 12.82 -25.29 -19.99
CA SER A 121 12.45 -24.97 -21.37
C SER A 121 13.47 -25.47 -22.43
N GLN A 122 14.70 -25.73 -21.99
CA GLN A 122 15.79 -26.24 -22.82
C GLN A 122 16.06 -27.75 -22.62
N SER A 123 15.21 -28.44 -21.83
CA SER A 123 15.42 -29.84 -21.42
C SER A 123 16.80 -30.05 -20.78
N LEU A 124 17.35 -29.08 -20.09
CA LEU A 124 18.67 -29.12 -19.48
C LEU A 124 18.54 -29.43 -17.97
N TRP A 125 19.23 -30.49 -17.52
CA TRP A 125 19.36 -30.83 -16.12
C TRP A 125 20.72 -30.37 -15.58
N LYS A 126 20.72 -29.25 -14.82
CA LYS A 126 21.92 -28.70 -14.18
C LYS A 126 21.61 -28.15 -12.80
N VAL A 127 22.19 -28.77 -11.77
CA VAL A 127 22.02 -28.35 -10.38
C VAL A 127 22.70 -27.00 -10.12
N GLN A 128 22.02 -26.12 -9.38
CA GLN A 128 22.58 -24.86 -8.90
C GLN A 128 22.96 -24.97 -7.42
N PRO A 129 24.11 -24.41 -7.00
CA PRO A 129 24.48 -24.37 -5.57
C PRO A 129 23.50 -23.50 -4.81
N VAL A 130 23.01 -23.99 -3.66
CA VAL A 130 22.06 -23.27 -2.81
C VAL A 130 22.68 -23.04 -1.46
N GLN A 131 22.68 -21.79 -1.00
CA GLN A 131 23.07 -21.45 0.36
C GLN A 131 21.95 -21.85 1.35
N PRO A 132 22.28 -22.32 2.58
CA PRO A 132 21.30 -22.46 3.65
C PRO A 132 20.58 -21.14 3.95
N THR A 133 19.31 -21.22 4.37
CA THR A 133 18.47 -20.02 4.63
C THR A 133 19.10 -19.08 5.67
N ASN A 134 19.70 -19.62 6.73
CA ASN A 134 20.36 -18.85 7.78
C ASN A 134 21.64 -18.11 7.33
N GLN A 135 22.20 -18.48 6.17
CA GLN A 135 23.33 -17.79 5.54
C GLN A 135 22.87 -16.80 4.44
N HIS A 136 21.62 -16.92 4.00
CA HIS A 136 21.05 -16.00 3.03
C HIS A 136 20.49 -14.76 3.75
N ARG A 137 21.17 -13.62 3.55
CA ARG A 137 20.81 -12.36 4.22
C ARG A 137 19.76 -11.60 3.42
N VAL A 138 18.69 -11.20 4.10
CA VAL A 138 17.62 -10.39 3.51
C VAL A 138 17.58 -9.03 4.17
N GLY A 139 17.69 -7.96 3.38
CA GLY A 139 17.55 -6.58 3.83
C GLY A 139 16.16 -6.04 3.55
N ILE A 140 15.53 -5.42 4.55
CA ILE A 140 14.22 -4.76 4.43
C ILE A 140 14.40 -3.26 4.63
N ALA A 141 14.16 -2.48 3.57
CA ALA A 141 14.20 -1.03 3.61
C ALA A 141 12.82 -0.48 4.02
N GLY A 142 12.66 -0.20 5.31
CA GLY A 142 11.43 0.26 5.93
C GLY A 142 10.80 -0.78 6.86
N LEU A 143 10.92 -0.57 8.18
CA LEU A 143 10.29 -1.41 9.21
C LEU A 143 9.00 -0.79 9.75
N GLY A 144 8.12 -0.32 8.86
CA GLY A 144 6.73 -0.03 9.16
C GLY A 144 5.89 -1.32 9.24
N THR A 145 4.56 -1.22 9.27
CA THR A 145 3.64 -2.37 9.40
C THR A 145 3.97 -3.48 8.39
N LEU A 146 4.07 -3.16 7.10
CA LEU A 146 4.39 -4.14 6.04
C LEU A 146 5.77 -4.77 6.23
N GLY A 147 6.79 -3.95 6.48
CA GLY A 147 8.16 -4.43 6.64
C GLY A 147 8.35 -5.33 7.85
N GLN A 148 7.67 -5.05 8.96
CA GLN A 148 7.69 -5.90 10.16
C GLN A 148 7.00 -7.24 9.89
N THR A 149 5.84 -7.25 9.22
CA THR A 149 5.15 -8.48 8.84
C THR A 149 6.02 -9.34 7.91
N CYS A 150 6.65 -8.74 6.90
CA CYS A 150 7.60 -9.44 6.02
C CYS A 150 8.80 -9.99 6.81
N ALA A 151 9.36 -9.21 7.73
CA ALA A 151 10.50 -9.64 8.54
C ALA A 151 10.17 -10.87 9.37
N THR A 152 9.02 -10.87 10.05
CA THR A 152 8.54 -11.98 10.87
C THR A 152 8.38 -13.26 10.03
N VAL A 153 7.76 -13.16 8.85
CA VAL A 153 7.56 -14.33 7.97
C VAL A 153 8.90 -14.86 7.46
N LEU A 154 9.81 -14.00 7.03
CA LEU A 154 11.13 -14.42 6.55
C LEU A 154 11.99 -15.05 7.64
N GLN A 155 11.91 -14.56 8.88
CA GLN A 155 12.58 -15.18 10.02
C GLN A 155 12.01 -16.57 10.35
N ALA A 156 10.67 -16.74 10.28
CA ALA A 156 10.04 -18.04 10.46
C ALA A 156 10.48 -19.06 9.41
N LEU A 157 10.87 -18.60 8.20
CA LEU A 157 11.49 -19.43 7.16
C LEU A 157 13.00 -19.65 7.37
N GLY A 158 13.58 -19.11 8.42
CA GLY A 158 15.00 -19.28 8.80
C GLY A 158 15.97 -18.32 8.13
N TYR A 159 15.51 -17.25 7.47
CA TYR A 159 16.40 -16.25 6.87
C TYR A 159 17.02 -15.31 7.90
N ALA A 160 18.26 -14.87 7.62
CA ALA A 160 18.94 -13.83 8.39
C ALA A 160 18.44 -12.44 7.95
N VAL A 161 17.48 -11.89 8.70
CA VAL A 161 16.81 -10.63 8.33
C VAL A 161 17.49 -9.43 8.96
N ARG A 162 17.68 -8.37 8.16
CA ARG A 162 18.15 -7.05 8.58
C ARG A 162 17.13 -6.00 8.15
N GLY A 163 16.80 -5.07 9.04
CA GLY A 163 15.86 -3.99 8.76
C GLY A 163 16.52 -2.63 8.81
N TRP A 164 16.12 -1.73 7.93
CA TRP A 164 16.50 -0.33 7.96
C TRP A 164 15.28 0.56 8.14
N ARG A 165 15.43 1.65 8.92
CA ARG A 165 14.45 2.71 9.04
C ARG A 165 15.09 4.07 9.31
N ARG A 166 14.35 5.13 9.07
CA ARG A 166 14.83 6.51 9.17
C ARG A 166 15.10 6.94 10.61
N SER A 167 14.29 6.48 11.56
CA SER A 167 14.36 6.89 12.98
C SER A 167 14.49 5.67 13.90
N ALA A 168 15.12 5.84 15.06
CA ALA A 168 15.34 4.75 16.02
C ALA A 168 14.07 4.29 16.76
N GLY A 169 12.98 5.08 16.77
CA GLY A 169 11.75 4.76 17.50
C GLY A 169 10.90 3.65 16.89
N GLY A 170 10.08 2.97 17.71
CA GLY A 170 9.12 1.93 17.32
C GLY A 170 9.63 0.50 17.48
N ALA A 171 8.71 -0.47 17.48
CA ALA A 171 9.00 -1.89 17.65
C ALA A 171 9.86 -2.44 16.51
N VAL A 172 10.71 -3.40 16.83
CA VAL A 172 11.51 -4.19 15.89
C VAL A 172 11.20 -5.65 16.20
N PRO A 173 10.86 -6.49 15.20
CA PRO A 173 10.66 -7.91 15.46
C PRO A 173 11.90 -8.56 16.07
N ASP A 174 11.70 -9.48 17.00
CA ASP A 174 12.80 -10.19 17.67
C ASP A 174 13.73 -10.84 16.64
N GLY A 175 15.03 -10.72 16.88
CA GLY A 175 16.06 -11.30 16.00
C GLY A 175 16.32 -10.54 14.70
N VAL A 176 15.63 -9.41 14.42
CA VAL A 176 15.96 -8.53 13.29
C VAL A 176 17.06 -7.56 13.69
N ALA A 177 18.19 -7.59 13.00
CA ALA A 177 19.23 -6.59 13.16
C ALA A 177 18.77 -5.25 12.58
N LEU A 178 18.62 -4.22 13.45
CA LEU A 178 18.17 -2.90 13.02
C LEU A 178 19.36 -2.02 12.60
N PHE A 179 19.21 -1.37 11.46
CA PHE A 179 20.06 -0.27 11.01
C PHE A 179 19.24 1.01 10.94
N VAL A 180 19.71 2.06 11.59
CA VAL A 180 19.14 3.40 11.54
C VAL A 180 20.04 4.26 10.67
N ARG A 181 19.51 5.33 10.10
CA ARG A 181 20.31 6.26 9.31
C ARG A 181 21.50 6.78 10.17
N ILE A 182 22.69 6.66 9.62
CA ILE A 182 23.91 7.34 10.09
C ILE A 182 23.82 8.80 9.64
#